data_f2f512213fcf1ab8076cd6d26ba78b68
#
_entry.id   f2f512213fcf1ab8076cd6d26ba78b68
#
_cell.length_a   1.000
_cell.length_b   1.000
_cell.length_c   1.000
_cell.angle_alpha   90.00
_cell.angle_beta   90.00
_cell.angle_gamma   90.00
#
_symmetry.space_group_name_H-M   'P 1'
#
loop_
_entity.id
_entity.type
_entity.pdbx_description
1 polymer ?
#
loop_
_entity_poly.entity_id
_entity_poly.type
_entity_poly.pdbx_seq_one_letter_code
_entity_poly.pdbx_strand_id
1 'polypeptide(L)'
;YDFIVMANSNAAPIMKLTRKDVFLALAKDVPDPNGAEKLVPNPYKTWKDVNSALPDVNIEVLGPPPTSGTRDAFVELVMEAAAKKVPFIKAMDKKAFKAAAHTVREDGPYVEAGENDNLIVQKLEANPNAVGIFGFSFLDQNLDKIQGSAIAGVKPEFDSIADGSYPISRPLYFYAKKAHAEVIPGMREFLVEFTSEKAWGEDGYLSDRGLIPMPEAERAEFAKAAKSLQSLKLAAN
;
A
#
# COMPACT_ATOMS: atom_id res chain seq x y z
N TYR A 1 2.04 8.38 8.54
CA TYR A 1 2.09 7.65 7.26
C TYR A 1 1.24 6.38 7.31
N ASP A 2 0.72 5.98 6.16
CA ASP A 2 0.05 4.69 5.94
C ASP A 2 0.91 3.84 5.01
N PHE A 3 1.04 2.56 5.34
CA PHE A 3 1.90 1.65 4.61
C PHE A 3 1.15 0.38 4.30
N ILE A 4 1.22 0.00 3.05
CA ILE A 4 0.67 -1.25 2.59
C ILE A 4 1.80 -2.25 2.51
N VAL A 5 1.61 -3.39 3.12
CA VAL A 5 2.56 -4.49 3.09
C VAL A 5 2.03 -5.65 2.27
N MET A 6 2.94 -6.41 1.71
CA MET A 6 2.68 -7.76 1.27
C MET A 6 3.36 -8.69 2.28
N ALA A 7 2.64 -9.68 2.76
CA ALA A 7 3.15 -10.58 3.80
C ALA A 7 2.75 -12.03 3.51
N ASN A 8 3.52 -12.96 4.03
CA ASN A 8 3.23 -14.39 3.96
C ASN A 8 3.50 -15.06 5.31
N SER A 9 3.07 -16.31 5.46
CA SER A 9 3.31 -17.09 6.68
C SER A 9 4.79 -17.24 7.00
N ASN A 10 5.14 -17.25 8.30
CA ASN A 10 6.49 -17.59 8.78
C ASN A 10 6.88 -19.04 8.48
N ALA A 11 5.91 -19.90 8.14
CA ALA A 11 6.15 -21.28 7.73
C ALA A 11 6.68 -21.42 6.29
N ALA A 12 6.67 -20.35 5.50
CA ALA A 12 7.19 -20.33 4.13
C ALA A 12 8.39 -19.35 4.01
N PRO A 13 9.23 -19.48 2.98
CA PRO A 13 10.30 -18.51 2.72
C PRO A 13 9.76 -17.10 2.50
N ILE A 14 10.53 -16.10 2.96
CA ILE A 14 10.20 -14.70 2.73
C ILE A 14 10.18 -14.38 1.22
N MET A 15 9.14 -13.72 0.77
CA MET A 15 9.03 -13.30 -0.63
C MET A 15 9.88 -12.06 -0.90
N LYS A 16 10.62 -12.09 -2.00
CA LYS A 16 11.44 -10.95 -2.49
C LYS A 16 10.86 -10.48 -3.81
N LEU A 17 9.98 -9.51 -3.76
CA LEU A 17 9.19 -9.05 -4.88
C LEU A 17 9.68 -7.71 -5.41
N THR A 18 9.43 -7.46 -6.67
CA THR A 18 9.46 -6.11 -7.25
C THR A 18 8.02 -5.67 -7.55
N ARG A 19 7.80 -4.37 -7.72
CA ARG A 19 6.50 -3.86 -8.21
C ARG A 19 6.12 -4.47 -9.56
N LYS A 20 7.12 -4.77 -10.40
CA LYS A 20 6.92 -5.45 -11.70
C LYS A 20 6.39 -6.87 -11.49
N ASP A 21 6.98 -7.64 -10.58
CA ASP A 21 6.53 -9.00 -10.30
C ASP A 21 5.08 -9.00 -9.83
N VAL A 22 4.73 -8.09 -8.92
CA VAL A 22 3.37 -7.95 -8.41
C VAL A 22 2.39 -7.54 -9.52
N PHE A 23 2.77 -6.60 -10.37
CA PHE A 23 1.95 -6.20 -11.52
C PHE A 23 1.72 -7.36 -12.48
N LEU A 24 2.75 -8.09 -12.86
CA LEU A 24 2.63 -9.26 -13.74
C LEU A 24 1.81 -10.40 -13.10
N ALA A 25 1.88 -10.56 -11.76
CA ALA A 25 1.08 -11.55 -11.07
C ALA A 25 -0.41 -11.21 -11.03
N LEU A 26 -0.76 -9.92 -10.86
CA LEU A 26 -2.10 -9.50 -10.47
C LEU A 26 -2.86 -8.64 -11.48
N ALA A 27 -2.21 -8.08 -12.50
CA ALA A 27 -2.92 -7.34 -13.54
C ALA A 27 -3.81 -8.29 -14.36
N LYS A 28 -4.98 -7.80 -14.76
CA LYS A 28 -5.87 -8.54 -15.66
C LYS A 28 -5.21 -8.83 -17.00
N ASP A 29 -4.61 -7.79 -17.59
CA ASP A 29 -3.86 -7.88 -18.82
C ASP A 29 -2.41 -7.45 -18.57
N VAL A 30 -1.47 -8.14 -19.18
CA VAL A 30 -0.03 -7.95 -19.03
C VAL A 30 0.65 -7.74 -20.36
N PRO A 31 1.86 -7.15 -20.40
CA PRO A 31 2.68 -7.16 -21.61
C PRO A 31 2.85 -8.57 -22.16
N ASP A 32 2.77 -8.70 -23.47
CA ASP A 32 2.94 -10.00 -24.15
C ASP A 32 4.31 -10.60 -23.79
N PRO A 33 4.36 -11.81 -23.16
CA PRO A 33 5.61 -12.47 -22.81
C PRO A 33 6.50 -12.79 -24.03
N ASN A 34 5.91 -12.82 -25.23
CA ASN A 34 6.64 -13.05 -26.47
C ASN A 34 7.29 -11.77 -27.03
N GLY A 35 7.21 -10.65 -26.31
CA GLY A 35 7.91 -9.41 -26.63
C GLY A 35 7.17 -8.47 -27.58
N ALA A 36 5.92 -8.75 -27.96
CA ALA A 36 5.12 -7.78 -28.72
C ALA A 36 4.65 -6.63 -27.84
N GLU A 37 4.68 -5.40 -28.35
CA GLU A 37 4.21 -4.19 -27.64
C GLU A 37 2.67 -4.12 -27.60
N LYS A 38 2.05 -5.10 -26.95
CA LYS A 38 0.61 -5.19 -26.74
C LYS A 38 0.32 -5.79 -25.37
N LEU A 39 -0.90 -5.61 -24.89
CA LEU A 39 -1.44 -6.32 -23.75
C LEU A 39 -2.08 -7.63 -24.18
N VAL A 40 -1.91 -8.65 -23.35
CA VAL A 40 -2.58 -9.96 -23.48
C VAL A 40 -3.21 -10.35 -22.15
N PRO A 41 -4.29 -11.16 -22.13
CA PRO A 41 -4.82 -11.74 -20.90
C PRO A 41 -3.70 -12.40 -20.11
N ASN A 42 -3.70 -12.21 -18.81
CA ASN A 42 -2.60 -12.65 -17.94
C ASN A 42 -2.42 -14.17 -17.97
N PRO A 43 -1.29 -14.69 -18.49
CA PRO A 43 -1.06 -16.14 -18.60
C PRO A 43 -0.41 -16.76 -17.36
N TYR A 44 0.12 -15.94 -16.43
CA TYR A 44 0.92 -16.40 -15.30
C TYR A 44 0.06 -17.13 -14.27
N LYS A 45 0.50 -18.32 -13.85
CA LYS A 45 -0.16 -19.17 -12.85
C LYS A 45 0.64 -19.31 -11.57
N THR A 46 1.96 -19.34 -11.68
CA THR A 46 2.87 -19.47 -10.55
C THR A 46 3.73 -18.21 -10.39
N TRP A 47 4.25 -17.99 -9.20
CA TRP A 47 5.22 -16.92 -8.98
C TRP A 47 6.49 -17.10 -9.82
N LYS A 48 6.89 -18.35 -10.07
CA LYS A 48 8.03 -18.67 -10.93
C LYS A 48 7.80 -18.33 -12.40
N ASP A 49 6.55 -18.42 -12.89
CA ASP A 49 6.21 -17.97 -14.24
C ASP A 49 6.45 -16.47 -14.41
N VAL A 50 6.19 -15.70 -13.35
CA VAL A 50 6.40 -14.26 -13.34
C VAL A 50 7.89 -13.92 -13.29
N ASN A 51 8.61 -14.61 -12.42
CA ASN A 51 10.05 -14.41 -12.20
C ASN A 51 10.68 -15.73 -11.73
N SER A 52 11.63 -16.26 -12.51
CA SER A 52 12.28 -17.54 -12.25
C SER A 52 13.02 -17.62 -10.90
N ALA A 53 13.30 -16.50 -10.25
CA ALA A 53 13.89 -16.44 -8.92
C ALA A 53 12.86 -16.61 -7.79
N LEU A 54 11.57 -16.59 -8.10
CA LEU A 54 10.49 -16.77 -7.13
C LEU A 54 10.10 -18.25 -6.98
N PRO A 55 9.41 -18.62 -5.89
CA PRO A 55 9.00 -19.99 -5.65
C PRO A 55 8.06 -20.54 -6.73
N ASP A 56 8.16 -21.84 -6.99
CA ASP A 56 7.28 -22.57 -7.92
C ASP A 56 5.98 -22.99 -7.20
N VAL A 57 5.20 -21.97 -6.83
CA VAL A 57 3.89 -22.12 -6.18
C VAL A 57 2.87 -21.26 -6.88
N ASN A 58 1.61 -21.66 -6.83
CA ASN A 58 0.51 -20.91 -7.45
C ASN A 58 0.45 -19.48 -6.87
N ILE A 59 0.11 -18.54 -7.73
CA ILE A 59 -0.19 -17.18 -7.30
C ILE A 59 -1.53 -17.22 -6.57
N GLU A 60 -1.50 -16.93 -5.28
CA GLU A 60 -2.68 -16.72 -4.46
C GLU A 60 -2.41 -15.50 -3.58
N VAL A 61 -3.14 -14.42 -3.84
CA VAL A 61 -3.00 -13.16 -3.12
C VAL A 61 -4.34 -12.78 -2.50
N LEU A 62 -4.34 -12.70 -1.19
CA LEU A 62 -5.48 -12.29 -0.38
C LEU A 62 -5.41 -10.79 -0.16
N GLY A 63 -6.36 -10.04 -0.66
CA GLY A 63 -6.30 -8.60 -0.57
C GLY A 63 -7.66 -7.93 -0.35
N PRO A 64 -7.65 -6.62 -0.11
CA PRO A 64 -8.86 -5.87 0.13
C PRO A 64 -9.75 -5.74 -1.12
N PRO A 65 -11.07 -5.60 -0.93
CA PRO A 65 -12.02 -5.41 -2.02
C PRO A 65 -11.86 -4.04 -2.70
N PRO A 66 -12.47 -3.81 -3.88
CA PRO A 66 -12.42 -2.54 -4.60
C PRO A 66 -12.93 -1.32 -3.83
N THR A 67 -13.73 -1.53 -2.78
CA THR A 67 -14.26 -0.46 -1.90
C THR A 67 -13.26 0.04 -0.87
N SER A 68 -12.13 -0.66 -0.70
CA SER A 68 -11.11 -0.36 0.31
C SER A 68 -10.12 0.70 -0.15
N GLY A 69 -9.80 1.67 0.72
CA GLY A 69 -8.73 2.63 0.49
C GLY A 69 -7.33 1.97 0.40
N THR A 70 -7.12 0.84 1.07
CA THR A 70 -5.91 0.02 0.95
C THR A 70 -5.77 -0.54 -0.47
N ARG A 71 -6.90 -0.97 -1.09
CA ARG A 71 -6.90 -1.41 -2.49
C ARG A 71 -6.52 -0.29 -3.43
N ASP A 72 -7.10 0.90 -3.26
CA ASP A 72 -6.78 2.07 -4.08
C ASP A 72 -5.28 2.42 -3.99
N ALA A 73 -4.74 2.47 -2.77
CA ALA A 73 -3.34 2.75 -2.56
C ALA A 73 -2.41 1.65 -3.14
N PHE A 74 -2.78 0.38 -2.99
CA PHE A 74 -2.04 -0.72 -3.61
C PHE A 74 -1.98 -0.57 -5.14
N VAL A 75 -3.13 -0.31 -5.76
CA VAL A 75 -3.20 -0.12 -7.21
C VAL A 75 -2.36 1.06 -7.66
N GLU A 76 -2.40 2.19 -6.96
CA GLU A 76 -1.63 3.38 -7.29
C GLU A 76 -0.11 3.17 -7.08
N LEU A 77 0.28 2.69 -5.90
CA LEU A 77 1.70 2.63 -5.50
C LEU A 77 2.45 1.43 -6.08
N VAL A 78 1.76 0.36 -6.44
CA VAL A 78 2.37 -0.86 -6.97
C VAL A 78 2.05 -1.05 -8.44
N MET A 79 0.77 -1.20 -8.78
CA MET A 79 0.34 -1.55 -10.12
C MET A 79 0.62 -0.44 -11.13
N GLU A 80 0.17 0.78 -10.84
CA GLU A 80 0.39 1.94 -11.70
C GLU A 80 1.87 2.31 -11.79
N ALA A 81 2.59 2.25 -10.66
CA ALA A 81 4.02 2.52 -10.64
C ALA A 81 4.83 1.52 -11.49
N ALA A 82 4.41 0.25 -11.55
CA ALA A 82 4.99 -0.76 -12.43
C ALA A 82 4.61 -0.53 -13.89
N ALA A 83 3.34 -0.27 -14.19
CA ALA A 83 2.83 -0.01 -15.53
C ALA A 83 3.53 1.19 -16.19
N LYS A 84 3.83 2.26 -15.43
CA LYS A 84 4.61 3.43 -15.87
C LYS A 84 6.03 3.09 -16.32
N LYS A 85 6.59 1.94 -15.94
CA LYS A 85 7.92 1.48 -16.38
C LYS A 85 7.89 0.75 -17.71
N VAL A 86 6.71 0.43 -18.23
CA VAL A 86 6.52 -0.22 -19.54
C VAL A 86 6.24 0.84 -20.59
N PRO A 87 7.14 1.12 -21.56
CA PRO A 87 7.06 2.28 -22.43
C PRO A 87 5.74 2.37 -23.22
N PHE A 88 5.28 1.29 -23.84
CA PHE A 88 4.06 1.31 -24.62
C PHE A 88 2.79 1.49 -23.78
N ILE A 89 2.77 0.98 -22.52
CA ILE A 89 1.65 1.20 -21.61
C ILE A 89 1.66 2.67 -21.15
N LYS A 90 2.83 3.19 -20.80
CA LYS A 90 3.00 4.61 -20.41
C LYS A 90 2.56 5.58 -21.51
N ALA A 91 2.71 5.20 -22.78
CA ALA A 91 2.34 6.00 -23.96
C ALA A 91 0.84 5.96 -24.29
N MET A 92 0.05 5.09 -23.62
CA MET A 92 -1.40 5.03 -23.82
C MET A 92 -2.10 6.33 -23.40
N ASP A 93 -3.27 6.58 -23.96
CA ASP A 93 -4.13 7.65 -23.42
C ASP A 93 -4.54 7.36 -21.96
N LYS A 94 -4.96 8.40 -21.24
CA LYS A 94 -5.26 8.32 -19.81
C LYS A 94 -6.27 7.22 -19.46
N LYS A 95 -7.29 6.99 -20.30
CA LYS A 95 -8.32 5.98 -20.04
C LYS A 95 -7.78 4.57 -20.24
N ALA A 96 -7.08 4.33 -21.35
CA ALA A 96 -6.45 3.05 -21.64
C ALA A 96 -5.35 2.72 -20.63
N PHE A 97 -4.51 3.70 -20.28
CA PHE A 97 -3.51 3.54 -19.24
C PHE A 97 -4.13 3.12 -17.89
N LYS A 98 -5.18 3.83 -17.44
CA LYS A 98 -5.88 3.45 -16.20
C LYS A 98 -6.48 2.05 -16.27
N ALA A 99 -7.09 1.68 -17.38
CA ALA A 99 -7.63 0.33 -17.56
C ALA A 99 -6.52 -0.73 -17.44
N ALA A 100 -5.38 -0.53 -18.10
CA ALA A 100 -4.25 -1.45 -18.05
C ALA A 100 -3.60 -1.52 -16.65
N ALA A 101 -3.44 -0.37 -15.97
CA ALA A 101 -2.72 -0.27 -14.71
C ALA A 101 -3.56 -0.60 -13.47
N HIS A 102 -4.88 -0.35 -13.49
CA HIS A 102 -5.73 -0.44 -12.31
C HIS A 102 -6.63 -1.68 -12.28
N THR A 103 -6.74 -2.42 -13.37
CA THR A 103 -7.61 -3.61 -13.39
C THR A 103 -6.86 -4.83 -12.88
N VAL A 104 -7.22 -5.28 -11.70
CA VAL A 104 -6.73 -6.53 -11.11
C VAL A 104 -7.52 -7.71 -11.70
N ARG A 105 -6.85 -8.85 -11.85
CA ARG A 105 -7.45 -10.07 -12.38
C ARG A 105 -8.46 -10.68 -11.42
N GLU A 106 -9.49 -11.33 -11.98
CA GLU A 106 -10.60 -11.95 -11.24
C GLU A 106 -10.70 -13.46 -11.53
N ASP A 107 -9.70 -14.04 -12.20
CA ASP A 107 -9.67 -15.43 -12.63
C ASP A 107 -9.04 -16.39 -11.62
N GLY A 108 -8.95 -15.98 -10.33
CA GLY A 108 -8.59 -16.81 -9.21
C GLY A 108 -7.35 -16.39 -8.40
N PRO A 109 -6.22 -15.96 -9.00
CA PRO A 109 -5.01 -15.59 -8.26
C PRO A 109 -5.16 -14.44 -7.27
N TYR A 110 -6.06 -13.51 -7.51
CA TYR A 110 -6.44 -12.51 -6.51
C TYR A 110 -7.76 -12.88 -5.86
N VAL A 111 -7.76 -12.98 -4.55
CA VAL A 111 -8.93 -13.33 -3.74
C VAL A 111 -9.28 -12.15 -2.84
N GLU A 112 -10.48 -11.61 -3.02
CA GLU A 112 -11.00 -10.57 -2.13
C GLU A 112 -11.29 -11.16 -0.75
N ALA A 113 -10.52 -10.74 0.25
CA ALA A 113 -10.57 -11.29 1.61
C ALA A 113 -11.43 -10.46 2.58
N GLY A 114 -12.15 -9.45 2.05
CA GLY A 114 -12.93 -8.51 2.84
C GLY A 114 -12.07 -7.36 3.38
N GLU A 115 -12.69 -6.50 4.20
CA GLU A 115 -12.04 -5.33 4.81
C GLU A 115 -11.45 -5.63 6.20
N ASN A 116 -11.56 -6.88 6.67
CA ASN A 116 -11.03 -7.28 7.96
C ASN A 116 -9.67 -7.97 7.80
N ASP A 117 -8.61 -7.21 8.03
CA ASP A 117 -7.24 -7.68 7.88
C ASP A 117 -6.87 -8.86 8.81
N ASN A 118 -7.55 -9.01 9.95
CA ASN A 118 -7.38 -10.17 10.82
C ASN A 118 -7.77 -11.49 10.13
N LEU A 119 -8.76 -11.47 9.23
CA LEU A 119 -9.12 -12.65 8.44
C LEU A 119 -8.02 -13.02 7.43
N ILE A 120 -7.32 -12.03 6.90
CA ILE A 120 -6.19 -12.27 6.00
C ILE A 120 -5.08 -12.97 6.78
N VAL A 121 -4.72 -12.49 7.97
CA VAL A 121 -3.70 -13.11 8.83
C VAL A 121 -4.03 -14.58 9.13
N GLN A 122 -5.27 -14.89 9.53
CA GLN A 122 -5.69 -16.26 9.79
C GLN A 122 -5.59 -17.17 8.55
N LYS A 123 -5.94 -16.64 7.37
CA LYS A 123 -5.81 -17.39 6.11
C LYS A 123 -4.35 -17.63 5.72
N LEU A 124 -3.45 -16.71 6.01
CA LEU A 124 -2.01 -16.88 5.78
C LEU A 124 -1.41 -17.95 6.70
N GLU A 125 -1.88 -18.07 7.95
CA GLU A 125 -1.49 -19.17 8.84
C GLU A 125 -1.94 -20.52 8.28
N ALA A 126 -3.15 -20.59 7.75
CA ALA A 126 -3.72 -21.83 7.18
C ALA A 126 -3.13 -22.20 5.81
N ASN A 127 -2.68 -21.21 5.02
CA ASN A 127 -2.08 -21.41 3.70
C ASN A 127 -0.74 -20.67 3.59
N PRO A 128 0.38 -21.33 3.94
CA PRO A 128 1.70 -20.72 3.90
C PRO A 128 2.17 -20.23 2.51
N ASN A 129 1.55 -20.71 1.43
CA ASN A 129 1.89 -20.30 0.06
C ASN A 129 1.16 -19.05 -0.40
N ALA A 130 0.14 -18.60 0.33
CA ALA A 130 -0.58 -17.37 0.02
C ALA A 130 0.20 -16.13 0.46
N VAL A 131 -0.07 -15.02 -0.19
CA VAL A 131 0.44 -13.68 0.14
C VAL A 131 -0.74 -12.79 0.50
N GLY A 132 -0.64 -12.05 1.59
CA GLY A 132 -1.66 -11.08 2.02
C GLY A 132 -1.28 -9.65 1.67
N ILE A 133 -2.26 -8.78 1.42
CA ILE A 133 -2.10 -7.33 1.24
C ILE A 133 -2.95 -6.63 2.31
N PHE A 134 -2.30 -5.86 3.18
CA PHE A 134 -2.96 -5.14 4.28
C PHE A 134 -2.04 -4.05 4.85
N GLY A 135 -2.53 -3.31 5.86
CA GLY A 135 -1.78 -2.25 6.52
C GLY A 135 -0.64 -2.77 7.41
N PHE A 136 0.47 -2.04 7.51
CA PHE A 136 1.65 -2.42 8.30
C PHE A 136 1.33 -2.73 9.77
N SER A 137 0.39 -2.02 10.38
CA SER A 137 0.01 -2.26 11.78
C SER A 137 -0.43 -3.69 12.06
N PHE A 138 -1.03 -4.37 11.09
CA PHE A 138 -1.42 -5.78 11.23
C PHE A 138 -0.23 -6.73 11.07
N LEU A 139 0.75 -6.39 10.25
CA LEU A 139 2.02 -7.13 10.19
C LEU A 139 2.74 -7.03 11.53
N ASP A 140 2.92 -5.82 12.05
CA ASP A 140 3.65 -5.55 13.29
C ASP A 140 3.04 -6.28 14.50
N GLN A 141 1.72 -6.33 14.57
CA GLN A 141 1.00 -7.03 15.63
C GLN A 141 1.00 -8.57 15.51
N ASN A 142 1.46 -9.14 14.41
CA ASN A 142 1.40 -10.58 14.11
C ASN A 142 2.73 -11.14 13.59
N LEU A 143 3.86 -10.55 13.95
CA LEU A 143 5.21 -11.00 13.55
C LEU A 143 5.55 -12.42 14.03
N ASP A 144 4.83 -12.93 15.02
CA ASP A 144 4.92 -14.31 15.48
C ASP A 144 4.35 -15.33 14.46
N LYS A 145 3.49 -14.91 13.55
CA LYS A 145 2.75 -15.75 12.59
C LYS A 145 3.11 -15.48 11.13
N ILE A 146 3.33 -14.22 10.79
CA ILE A 146 3.54 -13.75 9.43
C ILE A 146 4.78 -12.87 9.32
N GLN A 147 5.32 -12.79 8.12
CA GLN A 147 6.50 -11.99 7.79
C GLN A 147 6.24 -11.10 6.57
N GLY A 148 6.81 -9.90 6.59
CA GLY A 148 6.70 -8.96 5.48
C GLY A 148 7.59 -9.34 4.30
N SER A 149 7.03 -9.32 3.11
CA SER A 149 7.77 -9.50 1.86
C SER A 149 8.65 -8.28 1.58
N ALA A 150 9.89 -8.51 1.14
CA ALA A 150 10.72 -7.41 0.68
C ALA A 150 10.23 -6.91 -0.68
N ILE A 151 10.06 -5.60 -0.83
CA ILE A 151 9.68 -4.97 -2.10
C ILE A 151 10.87 -4.15 -2.62
N ALA A 152 11.35 -4.49 -3.80
CA ALA A 152 12.56 -3.88 -4.39
C ALA A 152 13.78 -3.94 -3.46
N GLY A 153 13.90 -5.02 -2.68
CA GLY A 153 15.01 -5.25 -1.76
C GLY A 153 14.83 -4.64 -0.37
N VAL A 154 13.76 -3.86 -0.13
CA VAL A 154 13.49 -3.22 1.16
C VAL A 154 12.39 -3.99 1.88
N LYS A 155 12.63 -4.35 3.14
CA LYS A 155 11.62 -4.98 4.01
C LYS A 155 10.72 -3.92 4.65
N PRO A 156 9.44 -4.27 4.94
CA PRO A 156 8.54 -3.39 5.67
C PRO A 156 8.86 -3.44 7.18
N GLU A 157 9.90 -2.74 7.58
CA GLU A 157 10.32 -2.54 8.97
C GLU A 157 10.06 -1.08 9.36
N PHE A 158 9.88 -0.81 10.66
CA PHE A 158 9.55 0.54 11.14
C PHE A 158 10.50 1.60 10.58
N ASP A 159 11.82 1.35 10.64
CA ASP A 159 12.83 2.30 10.19
C ASP A 159 12.75 2.59 8.69
N SER A 160 12.59 1.55 7.86
CA SER A 160 12.48 1.69 6.40
C SER A 160 11.21 2.39 5.96
N ILE A 161 10.23 2.37 6.83
CA ILE A 161 8.94 3.03 6.68
C ILE A 161 9.08 4.50 7.10
N ALA A 162 9.66 4.76 8.28
CA ALA A 162 9.83 6.10 8.82
C ALA A 162 10.75 6.97 7.96
N ASP A 163 11.83 6.40 7.38
CA ASP A 163 12.75 7.10 6.50
C ASP A 163 12.28 7.19 5.03
N GLY A 164 11.13 6.57 4.69
CA GLY A 164 10.53 6.57 3.35
C GLY A 164 11.23 5.67 2.34
N SER A 165 12.17 4.81 2.74
CA SER A 165 12.85 3.88 1.83
C SER A 165 11.95 2.72 1.39
N TYR A 166 10.94 2.33 2.21
CA TYR A 166 9.98 1.31 1.81
C TYR A 166 9.04 1.85 0.71
N PRO A 167 8.96 1.19 -0.45
CA PRO A 167 8.41 1.82 -1.64
C PRO A 167 6.87 1.86 -1.71
N ILE A 168 6.14 1.20 -0.80
CA ILE A 168 4.67 1.19 -0.78
C ILE A 168 4.17 1.99 0.41
N SER A 169 4.53 3.26 0.43
CA SER A 169 4.16 4.20 1.48
C SER A 169 3.47 5.43 0.90
N ARG A 170 2.55 6.00 1.65
CA ARG A 170 1.95 7.30 1.36
C ARG A 170 1.62 8.06 2.64
N PRO A 171 1.66 9.40 2.62
CA PRO A 171 1.15 10.16 3.73
C PRO A 171 -0.38 10.02 3.84
N LEU A 172 -0.89 9.91 5.07
CA LEU A 172 -2.30 10.12 5.37
C LEU A 172 -2.55 11.61 5.55
N TYR A 173 -3.63 12.10 4.93
CA TYR A 173 -4.03 13.49 5.04
C TYR A 173 -5.33 13.62 5.83
N PHE A 174 -5.31 14.48 6.82
CA PHE A 174 -6.50 14.92 7.51
C PHE A 174 -6.89 16.32 7.02
N TYR A 175 -8.12 16.48 6.54
CA TYR A 175 -8.61 17.75 6.02
C TYR A 175 -9.68 18.32 6.93
N ALA A 176 -9.47 19.55 7.39
CA ALA A 176 -10.47 20.30 8.15
C ALA A 176 -10.99 21.49 7.33
N LYS A 177 -12.31 21.65 7.29
CA LYS A 177 -12.93 22.81 6.66
C LYS A 177 -12.76 24.04 7.56
N LYS A 178 -11.96 25.02 7.13
CA LYS A 178 -11.64 26.22 7.92
C LYS A 178 -12.88 26.93 8.49
N ALA A 179 -13.92 27.13 7.66
CA ALA A 179 -15.16 27.76 8.10
C ALA A 179 -15.87 26.98 9.23
N HIS A 180 -15.67 25.67 9.35
CA HIS A 180 -16.22 24.88 10.45
C HIS A 180 -15.38 25.00 11.73
N ALA A 181 -14.07 25.13 11.59
CA ALA A 181 -13.17 25.28 12.73
C ALA A 181 -13.40 26.59 13.52
N GLU A 182 -14.04 27.57 12.89
CA GLU A 182 -14.36 28.86 13.51
C GLU A 182 -15.74 28.88 14.20
N VAL A 183 -16.64 27.94 13.88
CA VAL A 183 -18.03 27.95 14.38
C VAL A 183 -18.43 26.67 15.13
N ILE A 184 -17.74 25.55 14.89
CA ILE A 184 -18.08 24.29 15.57
C ILE A 184 -17.26 24.20 16.86
N PRO A 185 -17.91 24.16 18.05
CA PRO A 185 -17.22 24.02 19.33
C PRO A 185 -16.34 22.77 19.38
N GLY A 186 -15.13 22.90 19.90
CA GLY A 186 -14.18 21.79 20.06
C GLY A 186 -13.37 21.45 18.82
N MET A 187 -13.69 21.98 17.64
CA MET A 187 -12.98 21.62 16.42
C MET A 187 -11.55 22.17 16.38
N ARG A 188 -11.33 23.38 16.88
CA ARG A 188 -9.98 23.94 17.03
C ARG A 188 -9.13 23.13 18.00
N GLU A 189 -9.70 22.83 19.14
CA GLU A 189 -9.07 22.04 20.19
C GLU A 189 -8.72 20.65 19.68
N PHE A 190 -9.62 20.03 18.93
CA PHE A 190 -9.36 18.74 18.26
C PHE A 190 -8.16 18.83 17.29
N LEU A 191 -8.10 19.86 16.45
CA LEU A 191 -6.98 20.05 15.51
C LEU A 191 -5.64 20.24 16.27
N VAL A 192 -5.66 21.00 17.36
CA VAL A 192 -4.46 21.23 18.20
C VAL A 192 -4.03 19.94 18.88
N GLU A 193 -4.97 19.18 19.45
CA GLU A 193 -4.67 17.89 20.09
C GLU A 193 -4.19 16.86 19.06
N PHE A 194 -4.88 16.70 17.94
CA PHE A 194 -4.50 15.75 16.87
C PHE A 194 -3.10 16.03 16.33
N THR A 195 -2.68 17.30 16.28
CA THR A 195 -1.35 17.73 15.82
C THR A 195 -0.37 17.99 16.95
N SER A 196 -0.60 17.43 18.13
CA SER A 196 0.34 17.50 19.26
C SER A 196 1.31 16.31 19.24
N GLU A 197 2.53 16.51 19.77
CA GLU A 197 3.48 15.40 19.95
C GLU A 197 2.92 14.28 20.84
N LYS A 198 2.01 14.62 21.78
CA LYS A 198 1.31 13.64 22.60
C LYS A 198 0.40 12.73 21.77
N ALA A 199 -0.15 13.21 20.65
CA ALA A 199 -1.01 12.42 19.78
C ALA A 199 -0.20 11.70 18.69
N TRP A 200 0.50 12.44 17.86
CA TRP A 200 1.14 11.91 16.66
C TRP A 200 2.68 11.84 16.68
N GLY A 201 3.29 12.18 17.82
CA GLY A 201 4.74 12.04 18.02
C GLY A 201 5.18 10.57 18.07
N GLU A 202 6.48 10.35 18.20
CA GLU A 202 7.07 9.01 18.25
C GLU A 202 6.52 8.20 19.44
N ASP A 203 6.40 8.82 20.60
CA ASP A 203 5.78 8.26 21.81
C ASP A 203 4.31 8.68 21.97
N GLY A 204 3.66 9.08 20.89
CA GLY A 204 2.27 9.54 20.91
C GLY A 204 1.27 8.38 20.93
N TYR A 205 0.08 8.60 21.54
CA TYR A 205 -0.92 7.53 21.65
C TYR A 205 -1.46 7.00 20.31
N LEU A 206 -1.24 7.71 19.19
CA LEU A 206 -1.57 7.20 17.85
C LEU A 206 -0.51 6.21 17.34
N SER A 207 0.74 6.31 17.82
CA SER A 207 1.78 5.31 17.53
C SER A 207 1.43 3.95 18.11
N ASP A 208 0.83 3.90 19.30
CA ASP A 208 0.29 2.68 19.92
C ASP A 208 -0.84 2.02 19.07
N ARG A 209 -1.41 2.79 18.14
CA ARG A 209 -2.45 2.33 17.20
C ARG A 209 -1.91 2.04 15.80
N GLY A 210 -0.59 2.02 15.65
CA GLY A 210 0.08 1.71 14.39
C GLY A 210 0.27 2.90 13.45
N LEU A 211 0.05 4.14 13.93
CA LEU A 211 0.45 5.33 13.16
C LEU A 211 1.98 5.44 13.17
N ILE A 212 2.58 5.55 11.98
CA ILE A 212 4.00 5.86 11.89
C ILE A 212 4.16 7.38 11.75
N PRO A 213 4.83 8.03 12.70
CA PRO A 213 4.98 9.49 12.70
C PRO A 213 5.83 9.96 11.52
N MET A 214 5.53 11.17 11.05
CA MET A 214 6.40 11.91 10.13
C MET A 214 7.68 12.34 10.85
N PRO A 215 8.75 12.70 10.13
CA PRO A 215 9.90 13.37 10.71
C PRO A 215 9.51 14.60 11.55
N GLU A 216 10.22 14.86 12.65
CA GLU A 216 9.89 15.93 13.60
C GLU A 216 9.70 17.31 12.92
N ALA A 217 10.58 17.64 11.97
CA ALA A 217 10.48 18.91 11.23
C ALA A 217 9.16 19.07 10.46
N GLU A 218 8.68 17.99 9.83
CA GLU A 218 7.41 17.99 9.11
C GLU A 218 6.24 18.08 10.09
N ARG A 219 6.29 17.33 11.22
CA ARG A 219 5.28 17.41 12.28
C ARG A 219 5.12 18.82 12.80
N ALA A 220 6.24 19.51 13.06
CA ALA A 220 6.25 20.89 13.54
C ALA A 220 5.62 21.87 12.53
N GLU A 221 5.89 21.70 11.23
CA GLU A 221 5.31 22.50 10.16
C GLU A 221 3.79 22.31 10.07
N PHE A 222 3.32 21.07 10.01
CA PHE A 222 1.89 20.77 9.93
C PHE A 222 1.14 21.18 11.21
N ALA A 223 1.75 21.01 12.40
CA ALA A 223 1.17 21.49 13.65
C ALA A 223 0.99 23.01 13.66
N LYS A 224 1.98 23.75 13.16
CA LYS A 224 1.90 25.21 13.01
C LYS A 224 0.79 25.61 12.02
N ALA A 225 0.71 24.93 10.88
CA ALA A 225 -0.34 25.19 9.89
C ALA A 225 -1.74 24.91 10.43
N ALA A 226 -1.93 23.81 11.17
CA ALA A 226 -3.19 23.45 11.80
C ALA A 226 -3.61 24.48 12.89
N LYS A 227 -2.71 24.84 13.81
CA LYS A 227 -2.95 25.84 14.86
C LYS A 227 -3.34 27.20 14.31
N SER A 228 -2.72 27.62 13.20
CA SER A 228 -3.00 28.90 12.53
C SER A 228 -4.18 28.84 11.56
N LEU A 229 -4.79 27.67 11.36
CA LEU A 229 -5.81 27.42 10.33
C LEU A 229 -5.35 27.91 8.93
N GLN A 230 -4.12 27.61 8.60
CA GLN A 230 -3.56 27.96 7.28
C GLN A 230 -4.30 27.21 6.18
N SER A 231 -4.79 27.96 5.20
CA SER A 231 -5.47 27.34 4.06
C SER A 231 -4.50 26.56 3.18
N LEU A 232 -4.88 25.34 2.81
CA LEU A 232 -4.14 24.55 1.84
C LEU A 232 -4.11 25.28 0.49
N LYS A 233 -2.92 25.42 -0.06
CA LYS A 233 -2.73 25.88 -1.43
C LYS A 233 -2.48 24.65 -2.30
N LEU A 234 -3.43 24.32 -3.16
CA LEU A 234 -3.21 23.30 -4.18
C LEU A 234 -2.21 23.85 -5.21
N ALA A 235 -1.21 23.04 -5.55
CA ALA A 235 -0.35 23.37 -6.69
C ALA A 235 -1.24 23.45 -7.93
N ALA A 236 -1.09 24.51 -8.72
CA ALA A 236 -1.73 24.57 -10.03
C ALA A 236 -1.12 23.46 -10.91
N ASN A 237 -1.97 22.56 -11.40
CA ASN A 237 -1.60 21.53 -12.37
C ASN A 237 -1.30 22.15 -13.73
#